data_d2fe868ed60db5fff7fd6a0d5da169fa
#
_entry.id   d2fe868ed60db5fff7fd6a0d5da169fa
#
_cell.length_a   1.000
_cell.length_b   1.000
_cell.length_c   1.000
_cell.angle_alpha   90.00
_cell.angle_beta   90.00
_cell.angle_gamma   90.00
#
_symmetry.space_group_name_H-M   'P 1'
#
loop_
_entity.id
_entity.type
_entity.pdbx_description
1 polymer ?
#
loop_
_entity_poly.entity_id
_entity_poly.type
_entity_poly.pdbx_seq_one_letter_code
_entity_poly.pdbx_strand_id
1 'polypeptide(L)'
;DVYELPPNGHGISALMALNILDRFQFEARETVRSYHTMIEAMKLAFVDVQKYVADPRFMKVTVEQLLSKAYAEDRAKLIGNTAIMPEAGDPFCGGTVYLAAADNEGNMISYIQSNYMGFGSGMVVPGTGIALHNRGNNLTLILKVQTV
;
A
#
# COMPACT_ATOMS: atom_id res chain seq x y z
N ASP A 1 7.05 15.99 15.17
CA ASP A 1 7.45 15.31 13.94
C ASP A 1 8.66 14.44 14.21
N VAL A 2 8.72 13.26 13.58
CA VAL A 2 9.83 12.32 13.67
C VAL A 2 10.50 12.24 12.30
N TYR A 3 11.82 12.32 12.28
CA TYR A 3 12.62 12.29 11.07
C TYR A 3 13.69 11.22 11.17
N GLU A 4 13.94 10.55 10.04
CA GLU A 4 14.99 9.54 9.90
C GLU A 4 15.83 9.82 8.66
N LEU A 5 17.03 9.26 8.64
CA LEU A 5 17.88 9.33 7.46
C LEU A 5 17.25 8.51 6.30
N PRO A 6 17.37 9.00 5.06
CA PRO A 6 16.86 8.27 3.90
C PRO A 6 17.53 6.90 3.74
N PRO A 7 16.91 5.99 2.97
CA PRO A 7 17.54 4.73 2.59
C PRO A 7 18.94 4.96 1.98
N ASN A 8 19.86 4.03 2.22
CA ASN A 8 19.73 2.58 2.50
C ASN A 8 19.65 2.19 4.00
N GLY A 9 19.66 3.15 4.92
CA GLY A 9 19.45 2.88 6.34
C GLY A 9 18.04 2.35 6.63
N HIS A 10 17.90 1.59 7.71
CA HIS A 10 16.62 0.99 8.12
C HIS A 10 15.76 1.89 9.00
N GLY A 11 16.12 3.15 9.22
CA GLY A 11 15.35 4.11 10.03
C GLY A 11 13.91 4.30 9.54
N ILE A 12 13.67 4.16 8.24
CA ILE A 12 12.35 4.18 7.63
C ILE A 12 11.39 3.16 8.27
N SER A 13 11.86 2.04 8.83
CA SER A 13 11.01 1.06 9.52
C SER A 13 10.29 1.67 10.72
N ALA A 14 10.95 2.56 11.45
CA ALA A 14 10.33 3.27 12.56
C ALA A 14 9.21 4.21 12.07
N LEU A 15 9.44 4.95 10.98
CA LEU A 15 8.43 5.83 10.39
C LEU A 15 7.23 5.05 9.86
N MET A 16 7.46 3.93 9.20
CA MET A 16 6.39 3.03 8.71
C MET A 16 5.58 2.47 9.89
N ALA A 17 6.25 1.97 10.94
CA ALA A 17 5.56 1.47 12.12
C ALA A 17 4.73 2.55 12.81
N LEU A 18 5.25 3.78 12.93
CA LEU A 18 4.50 4.92 13.48
C LEU A 18 3.29 5.27 12.64
N ASN A 19 3.40 5.25 11.30
CA ASN A 19 2.25 5.49 10.41
C ASN A 19 1.17 4.40 10.56
N ILE A 20 1.57 3.13 10.76
CA ILE A 20 0.64 2.03 11.04
C ILE A 20 -0.03 2.27 12.40
N LEU A 21 0.74 2.60 13.45
CA LEU A 21 0.24 2.83 14.81
C LEU A 21 -0.69 4.04 14.90
N ASP A 22 -0.52 5.04 14.06
CA ASP A 22 -1.43 6.21 13.95
C ASP A 22 -2.87 5.83 13.57
N ARG A 23 -3.09 4.59 13.09
CA ARG A 23 -4.43 4.04 12.78
C ARG A 23 -5.14 3.45 13.98
N PHE A 24 -4.47 3.32 15.14
CA PHE A 24 -5.01 2.73 16.36
C PHE A 24 -5.22 3.77 17.44
N GLN A 25 -6.29 3.59 18.20
CA GLN A 25 -6.51 4.32 19.44
C GLN A 25 -6.08 3.45 20.62
N PHE A 26 -5.22 3.99 21.45
CA PHE A 26 -4.72 3.33 22.64
C PHE A 26 -5.44 3.90 23.87
N GLU A 27 -6.28 3.09 24.51
CA GLU A 27 -7.00 3.49 25.72
C GLU A 27 -6.07 3.66 26.92
N ALA A 28 -4.99 2.88 26.98
CA ALA A 28 -3.98 2.97 28.02
C ALA A 28 -2.61 2.59 27.48
N ARG A 29 -1.57 3.13 28.15
CA ARG A 29 -0.18 2.72 27.93
C ARG A 29 0.08 1.41 28.66
N GLU A 30 1.10 0.64 28.22
CA GLU A 30 1.62 -0.54 28.93
C GLU A 30 0.59 -1.65 29.16
N THR A 31 -0.35 -1.83 28.22
CA THR A 31 -1.26 -2.97 28.21
C THR A 31 -0.76 -4.06 27.26
N VAL A 32 -1.23 -5.29 27.45
CA VAL A 32 -0.98 -6.39 26.51
C VAL A 32 -1.40 -6.01 25.10
N ARG A 33 -2.52 -5.32 24.95
CA ARG A 33 -3.03 -4.87 23.65
C ARG A 33 -2.11 -3.83 23.01
N SER A 34 -1.63 -2.84 23.78
CA SER A 34 -0.74 -1.82 23.23
C SER A 34 0.60 -2.41 22.80
N TYR A 35 1.20 -3.26 23.63
CA TYR A 35 2.44 -3.95 23.25
C TYR A 35 2.28 -4.88 22.06
N HIS A 36 1.20 -5.66 22.01
CA HIS A 36 0.88 -6.50 20.86
C HIS A 36 0.80 -5.68 19.57
N THR A 37 0.03 -4.59 19.58
CA THR A 37 -0.13 -3.72 18.41
C THR A 37 1.20 -3.10 17.97
N MET A 38 2.02 -2.64 18.91
CA MET A 38 3.35 -2.07 18.61
C MET A 38 4.29 -3.12 17.99
N ILE A 39 4.31 -4.35 18.53
CA ILE A 39 5.14 -5.44 18.02
C ILE A 39 4.69 -5.83 16.61
N GLU A 40 3.39 -5.98 16.38
CA GLU A 40 2.86 -6.35 15.06
C GLU A 40 3.13 -5.24 14.02
N ALA A 41 2.95 -3.97 14.38
CA ALA A 41 3.27 -2.85 13.50
C ALA A 41 4.76 -2.82 13.11
N MET A 42 5.65 -3.07 14.06
CA MET A 42 7.08 -3.14 13.80
C MET A 42 7.45 -4.35 12.91
N LYS A 43 6.83 -5.51 13.14
CA LYS A 43 7.05 -6.71 12.31
C LYS A 43 6.64 -6.46 10.86
N LEU A 44 5.49 -5.84 10.63
CA LEU A 44 4.99 -5.48 9.31
C LEU A 44 5.92 -4.49 8.61
N ALA A 45 6.35 -3.44 9.31
CA ALA A 45 7.29 -2.46 8.77
C ALA A 45 8.65 -3.12 8.44
N PHE A 46 9.12 -4.02 9.28
CA PHE A 46 10.43 -4.65 9.11
C PHE A 46 10.48 -5.57 7.90
N VAL A 47 9.46 -6.38 7.67
CA VAL A 47 9.42 -7.27 6.51
C VAL A 47 9.33 -6.48 5.19
N ASP A 48 8.64 -5.34 5.19
CA ASP A 48 8.60 -4.44 4.04
C ASP A 48 9.97 -3.81 3.77
N VAL A 49 10.65 -3.35 4.82
CA VAL A 49 12.02 -2.79 4.70
C VAL A 49 12.98 -3.84 4.16
N GLN A 50 12.94 -5.08 4.65
CA GLN A 50 13.78 -6.16 4.14
C GLN A 50 13.56 -6.46 2.66
N LYS A 51 12.34 -6.29 2.17
CA LYS A 51 12.00 -6.54 0.77
C LYS A 51 12.33 -5.38 -0.16
N TYR A 52 12.12 -4.15 0.30
CA TYR A 52 12.07 -2.99 -0.60
C TYR A 52 13.21 -1.99 -0.40
N VAL A 53 13.79 -1.90 0.80
CA VAL A 53 14.82 -0.90 1.10
C VAL A 53 16.20 -1.41 0.69
N ALA A 54 16.83 -0.63 -0.17
CA ALA A 54 18.16 -0.87 -0.72
C ALA A 54 18.83 0.49 -1.02
N ASP A 55 19.89 0.48 -1.77
CA ASP A 55 20.43 1.72 -2.38
C ASP A 55 19.32 2.37 -3.22
N PRO A 56 19.02 3.67 -3.02
CA PRO A 56 17.92 4.35 -3.72
C PRO A 56 17.93 4.20 -5.25
N ARG A 57 19.12 4.02 -5.84
CA ARG A 57 19.28 3.81 -7.28
C ARG A 57 18.71 2.47 -7.78
N PHE A 58 18.51 1.52 -6.88
CA PHE A 58 18.04 0.16 -7.17
C PHE A 58 16.69 -0.17 -6.53
N MET A 59 16.15 0.74 -5.72
CA MET A 59 14.83 0.57 -5.13
C MET A 59 13.75 0.59 -6.23
N LYS A 60 12.84 -0.36 -6.16
CA LYS A 60 11.67 -0.44 -7.06
C LYS A 60 10.47 0.34 -6.54
N VAL A 61 10.51 0.76 -5.28
CA VAL A 61 9.48 1.55 -4.60
C VAL A 61 10.11 2.83 -4.07
N THR A 62 9.32 3.89 -4.00
CA THR A 62 9.78 5.14 -3.42
C THR A 62 9.54 5.20 -1.91
N VAL A 63 10.27 6.08 -1.23
CA VAL A 63 10.06 6.36 0.21
C VAL A 63 8.63 6.84 0.46
N GLU A 64 8.11 7.70 -0.42
CA GLU A 64 6.76 8.25 -0.33
C GLU A 64 5.68 7.16 -0.43
N GLN A 65 5.91 6.14 -1.26
CA GLN A 65 5.00 4.99 -1.36
C GLN A 65 4.99 4.17 -0.07
N LEU A 66 6.16 3.86 0.48
CA LEU A 66 6.29 3.12 1.73
C LEU A 66 5.72 3.89 2.93
N LEU A 67 5.82 5.22 2.92
CA LEU A 67 5.31 6.10 3.99
C LEU A 67 3.90 6.62 3.72
N SER A 68 3.23 6.19 2.65
CA SER A 68 1.89 6.66 2.33
C SER A 68 0.87 6.24 3.39
N LYS A 69 -0.09 7.12 3.67
CA LYS A 69 -1.17 6.82 4.63
C LYS A 69 -2.04 5.65 4.19
N ALA A 70 -2.27 5.51 2.88
CA ALA A 70 -3.04 4.41 2.32
C ALA A 70 -2.33 3.07 2.57
N TYR A 71 -1.02 3.01 2.33
CA TYR A 71 -0.25 1.81 2.61
C TYR A 71 -0.25 1.46 4.10
N ALA A 72 -0.04 2.45 4.96
CA ALA A 72 -0.11 2.25 6.42
C ALA A 72 -1.47 1.72 6.88
N GLU A 73 -2.56 2.19 6.29
CA GLU A 73 -3.92 1.71 6.58
C GLU A 73 -4.11 0.24 6.16
N ASP A 74 -3.61 -0.15 4.99
CA ASP A 74 -3.70 -1.53 4.53
C ASP A 74 -2.87 -2.47 5.41
N ARG A 75 -1.69 -2.04 5.86
CA ARG A 75 -0.87 -2.80 6.80
C ARG A 75 -1.54 -2.90 8.17
N ALA A 76 -2.18 -1.83 8.66
CA ALA A 76 -2.89 -1.82 9.93
C ALA A 76 -4.04 -2.82 10.00
N LYS A 77 -4.75 -3.06 8.89
CA LYS A 77 -5.84 -4.06 8.79
C LYS A 77 -5.40 -5.49 9.10
N LEU A 78 -4.11 -5.79 8.97
CA LEU A 78 -3.55 -7.10 9.27
C LEU A 78 -3.34 -7.36 10.76
N ILE A 79 -3.36 -6.31 11.59
CA ILE A 79 -3.13 -6.43 13.03
C ILE A 79 -4.43 -6.81 13.72
N GLY A 80 -4.57 -8.09 14.03
CA GLY A 80 -5.69 -8.66 14.75
C GLY A 80 -5.43 -8.81 16.25
N ASN A 81 -6.03 -9.83 16.86
CA ASN A 81 -5.84 -10.16 18.28
C ASN A 81 -4.78 -11.23 18.51
N THR A 82 -4.27 -11.85 17.46
CA THR A 82 -3.25 -12.89 17.50
C THR A 82 -2.01 -12.47 16.75
N ALA A 83 -0.86 -12.96 17.17
CA ALA A 83 0.39 -12.72 16.47
C ALA A 83 0.37 -13.37 15.09
N ILE A 84 0.88 -12.65 14.10
CA ILE A 84 0.98 -13.12 12.71
C ILE A 84 2.44 -13.35 12.30
N MET A 85 2.65 -14.23 11.33
CA MET A 85 3.87 -14.24 10.54
C MET A 85 3.67 -13.26 9.37
N PRO A 86 4.34 -12.09 9.39
CA PRO A 86 4.08 -11.08 8.38
C PRO A 86 4.72 -11.45 7.05
N GLU A 87 3.99 -11.16 5.98
CA GLU A 87 4.53 -11.09 4.63
C GLU A 87 4.67 -9.63 4.20
N ALA A 88 5.63 -9.34 3.32
CA ALA A 88 5.78 -8.01 2.78
C ALA A 88 4.55 -7.61 1.98
N GLY A 89 4.06 -6.40 2.23
CA GLY A 89 2.92 -5.83 1.51
C GLY A 89 3.26 -5.46 0.07
N ASP A 90 2.30 -4.86 -0.60
CA ASP A 90 2.49 -4.26 -1.92
C ASP A 90 2.24 -2.75 -1.83
N PRO A 91 3.29 -1.92 -1.73
CA PRO A 91 3.16 -0.48 -1.63
C PRO A 91 2.68 0.19 -2.93
N PHE A 92 2.53 -0.58 -4.01
CA PHE A 92 1.89 -0.12 -5.25
C PHE A 92 0.36 -0.24 -5.22
N CYS A 93 -0.22 -0.92 -4.24
CA CYS A 93 -1.65 -1.00 -4.02
C CYS A 93 -2.19 0.35 -3.51
N GLY A 94 -2.59 1.22 -4.42
CA GLY A 94 -3.20 2.48 -4.04
C GLY A 94 -3.31 3.44 -5.23
N GLY A 95 -4.36 3.31 -6.01
CA GLY A 95 -4.58 4.19 -7.16
C GLY A 95 -6.05 4.16 -7.61
N THR A 96 -6.94 3.66 -6.76
CA THR A 96 -8.37 3.63 -7.03
C THR A 96 -9.04 4.79 -6.31
N VAL A 97 -9.68 5.68 -7.07
CA VAL A 97 -10.50 6.75 -6.54
C VAL A 97 -11.97 6.40 -6.82
N TYR A 98 -12.78 6.43 -5.77
CA TYR A 98 -14.23 6.36 -5.87
C TYR A 98 -14.83 7.68 -5.42
N LEU A 99 -15.78 8.20 -6.17
CA LEU A 99 -16.60 9.31 -5.77
C LEU A 99 -18.08 9.03 -6.04
N ALA A 100 -18.92 9.55 -5.19
CA ALA A 100 -20.34 9.64 -5.42
C ALA A 100 -20.79 11.08 -5.22
N ALA A 101 -21.67 11.55 -6.07
CA ALA A 101 -22.28 12.87 -5.93
C ALA A 101 -23.76 12.79 -6.30
N ALA A 102 -24.54 13.68 -5.72
CA ALA A 102 -25.95 13.86 -6.05
C ALA A 102 -26.27 15.36 -6.14
N ASP A 103 -27.17 15.72 -7.01
CA ASP A 103 -27.71 17.06 -7.10
C ASP A 103 -29.07 17.16 -6.37
N ASN A 104 -29.62 18.37 -6.31
CA ASN A 104 -30.91 18.63 -5.70
C ASN A 104 -32.12 18.22 -6.57
N GLU A 105 -31.88 17.76 -7.79
CA GLU A 105 -32.90 17.22 -8.69
C GLU A 105 -33.03 15.72 -8.59
N GLY A 106 -32.19 15.06 -7.77
CA GLY A 106 -32.20 13.61 -7.53
C GLY A 106 -31.32 12.83 -8.51
N ASN A 107 -30.55 13.50 -9.36
CA ASN A 107 -29.54 12.81 -10.17
C ASN A 107 -28.38 12.37 -9.28
N MET A 108 -27.88 11.16 -9.53
CA MET A 108 -26.76 10.59 -8.77
C MET A 108 -25.70 10.08 -9.73
N ILE A 109 -24.45 10.29 -9.35
CA ILE A 109 -23.31 9.68 -10.04
C ILE A 109 -22.53 8.81 -9.06
N SER A 110 -22.16 7.64 -9.51
CA SER A 110 -21.22 6.72 -8.88
C SER A 110 -20.07 6.53 -9.84
N TYR A 111 -18.90 7.03 -9.50
CA TYR A 111 -17.74 7.06 -10.37
C TYR A 111 -16.55 6.37 -9.71
N ILE A 112 -15.89 5.49 -10.44
CA ILE A 112 -14.67 4.83 -10.01
C ILE A 112 -13.62 4.95 -11.10
N GLN A 113 -12.41 5.31 -10.72
CA GLN A 113 -11.26 5.40 -11.60
C GLN A 113 -10.08 4.64 -10.98
N SER A 114 -9.43 3.82 -11.78
CA SER A 114 -8.29 3.03 -11.32
C SER A 114 -7.38 2.68 -12.49
N ASN A 115 -6.09 2.91 -12.31
CA ASN A 115 -5.06 2.42 -13.23
C ASN A 115 -4.64 0.98 -12.90
N TYR A 116 -5.18 0.39 -11.83
CA TYR A 116 -4.84 -0.87 -11.19
C TYR A 116 -3.53 -0.73 -10.39
N MET A 117 -2.34 -0.79 -10.99
CA MET A 117 -1.07 -0.64 -10.27
C MET A 117 -0.29 0.58 -10.81
N GLY A 118 0.14 1.46 -9.90
CA GLY A 118 0.96 2.63 -10.22
C GLY A 118 0.38 3.49 -11.33
N PHE A 119 1.16 3.76 -12.36
CA PHE A 119 0.73 4.52 -13.53
C PHE A 119 -0.04 3.70 -14.59
N GLY A 120 -0.52 2.52 -14.21
CA GLY A 120 -1.17 1.60 -15.14
C GLY A 120 -0.17 1.03 -16.15
N SER A 121 -0.57 0.98 -17.43
CA SER A 121 0.30 0.48 -18.50
C SER A 121 1.42 1.44 -18.91
N GLY A 122 1.40 2.68 -18.41
CA GLY A 122 2.27 3.75 -18.86
C GLY A 122 1.89 4.32 -20.24
N MET A 123 0.84 3.81 -20.86
CA MET A 123 0.35 4.29 -22.16
C MET A 123 -0.80 5.27 -21.98
N VAL A 124 -0.74 6.38 -22.69
CA VAL A 124 -1.80 7.37 -22.76
C VAL A 124 -2.34 7.40 -24.18
N VAL A 125 -3.67 7.38 -24.33
CA VAL A 125 -4.31 7.50 -25.64
C VAL A 125 -4.08 8.90 -26.21
N PRO A 126 -3.42 9.03 -27.36
CA PRO A 126 -3.07 10.33 -27.92
C PRO A 126 -4.30 11.24 -28.09
N GLY A 127 -4.14 12.51 -27.68
CA GLY A 127 -5.19 13.54 -27.81
C GLY A 127 -6.33 13.46 -26.78
N THR A 128 -6.34 12.46 -25.86
CA THR A 128 -7.45 12.28 -24.91
C THR A 128 -7.05 12.51 -23.45
N GLY A 129 -5.77 12.34 -23.11
CA GLY A 129 -5.29 12.34 -21.73
C GLY A 129 -5.69 11.09 -20.93
N ILE A 130 -6.32 10.08 -21.57
CA ILE A 130 -6.74 8.84 -20.91
C ILE A 130 -5.56 7.89 -20.77
N ALA A 131 -5.16 7.61 -19.53
CA ALA A 131 -4.17 6.59 -19.20
C ALA A 131 -4.83 5.19 -19.19
N LEU A 132 -4.17 4.23 -19.83
CA LEU A 132 -4.65 2.85 -19.83
C LEU A 132 -4.16 2.10 -18.59
N HIS A 133 -5.08 1.38 -17.95
CA HIS A 133 -4.78 0.53 -16.80
C HIS A 133 -3.95 -0.72 -17.20
N ASN A 134 -3.27 -1.33 -16.22
CA ASN A 134 -2.50 -2.58 -16.42
C ASN A 134 -3.18 -3.81 -15.81
N ARG A 135 -4.51 -3.81 -15.72
CA ARG A 135 -5.32 -4.87 -15.09
C ARG A 135 -5.21 -6.23 -15.81
N GLY A 136 -4.72 -6.24 -17.05
CA GLY A 136 -4.38 -7.46 -17.77
C GLY A 136 -3.38 -8.36 -17.07
N ASN A 137 -2.60 -7.80 -16.12
CA ASN A 137 -1.70 -8.59 -15.27
C ASN A 137 -2.41 -9.65 -14.40
N ASN A 138 -3.73 -9.53 -14.21
CA ASN A 138 -4.54 -10.53 -13.50
C ASN A 138 -4.98 -11.69 -14.41
N LEU A 139 -4.70 -11.64 -15.71
CA LEU A 139 -5.05 -12.69 -16.65
C LEU A 139 -3.93 -13.72 -16.70
N THR A 140 -4.26 -14.96 -16.34
CA THR A 140 -3.35 -16.11 -16.51
C THR A 140 -3.57 -16.71 -17.89
N LEU A 141 -2.57 -16.61 -18.77
CA LEU A 141 -2.58 -17.33 -20.04
C LEU A 141 -2.18 -18.78 -19.79
N ILE A 142 -3.14 -19.68 -19.83
CA ILE A 142 -2.86 -21.12 -19.85
C ILE A 142 -2.58 -21.51 -21.31
N LEU A 143 -1.29 -21.57 -21.65
CA LEU A 143 -0.88 -22.18 -22.90
C LEU A 143 -1.09 -23.70 -22.80
N LYS A 144 -2.16 -24.21 -23.38
CA LYS A 144 -2.27 -25.65 -23.65
C LYS A 144 -1.25 -25.97 -24.75
N VAL A 145 -0.11 -26.49 -24.38
CA VAL A 145 0.79 -27.15 -25.33
C VAL A 145 0.10 -28.45 -25.74
N GLN A 146 -0.48 -28.47 -26.92
CA GLN A 146 -0.86 -29.74 -27.57
C GLN A 146 0.46 -30.40 -27.99
N THR A 147 0.86 -31.42 -27.23
CA THR A 147 1.84 -32.39 -27.71
C THR A 147 1.15 -33.21 -28.78
N VAL A 148 1.67 -33.10 -30.00
CA VAL A 148 1.36 -33.98 -31.15
C VAL A 148 2.10 -35.31 -30.95
#